data_fbfbc10ff18444e58815e14755ec3484
#
_entry.id   fbfbc10ff18444e58815e14755ec3484
#
_cell.length_a   1.000
_cell.length_b   1.000
_cell.length_c   1.000
_cell.angle_alpha   90.00
_cell.angle_beta   90.00
_cell.angle_gamma   90.00
#
_symmetry.space_group_name_H-M   'P 1'
#
loop_
_entity.id
_entity.type
_entity.pdbx_description
1 polymer ?
#
loop_
_entity_poly.entity_id
_entity_poly.type
_entity_poly.pdbx_seq_one_letter_code
_entity_poly.pdbx_strand_id
1 'polypeptide(L)'
;MVVSILTRKTRITDRTQWQSALDAVLPRLKAVLDGEVGFVSVEYLWSTDEPGAFAQITTWQSLDDCLSYVRGGGAATVATLEDAAIPTAAYPDGAWVRRNFERQP
;
A
#
# COMPACT_ATOMS: atom_id res chain seq x y z
N MET A 1 -10.03 11.97 -10.01
CA MET A 1 -9.46 10.73 -9.49
C MET A 1 -9.04 10.89 -8.04
N VAL A 2 -9.11 9.82 -7.30
CA VAL A 2 -8.72 9.78 -5.89
C VAL A 2 -7.41 9.02 -5.73
N VAL A 3 -6.52 9.56 -4.90
CA VAL A 3 -5.26 8.93 -4.53
C VAL A 3 -5.34 8.53 -3.06
N SER A 4 -5.12 7.25 -2.78
CA SER A 4 -5.11 6.72 -1.41
C SER A 4 -3.67 6.41 -1.02
N ILE A 5 -3.20 7.04 0.05
CA ILE A 5 -1.83 6.88 0.54
C ILE A 5 -1.89 6.11 1.85
N LEU A 6 -1.28 4.93 1.87
CA LEU A 6 -1.15 4.10 3.04
C LEU A 6 0.31 4.11 3.48
N THR A 7 0.57 4.65 4.66
CA THR A 7 1.92 4.69 5.22
C THR A 7 2.06 3.70 6.36
N ARG A 8 3.23 3.08 6.47
CA ARG A 8 3.58 2.22 7.59
C ARG A 8 5.09 2.07 7.69
N LYS A 9 5.55 1.44 8.76
CA LYS A 9 6.96 1.17 8.98
C LYS A 9 7.18 -0.34 9.05
N THR A 10 8.18 -0.82 8.31
CA THR A 10 8.59 -2.22 8.33
C THR A 10 9.83 -2.43 9.20
N ARG A 11 10.03 -3.69 9.65
CA ARG A 11 11.26 -4.11 10.32
C ARG A 11 12.45 -4.20 9.37
N ILE A 12 12.21 -4.23 8.07
CA ILE A 12 13.27 -4.21 7.06
C ILE A 12 13.77 -2.77 6.95
N THR A 13 15.04 -2.53 7.26
CA THR A 13 15.63 -1.19 7.22
C THR A 13 16.54 -0.96 6.02
N ASP A 14 16.88 -2.03 5.29
CA ASP A 14 17.66 -1.93 4.07
C ASP A 14 16.77 -1.84 2.84
N ARG A 15 16.95 -0.79 2.05
CA ARG A 15 16.14 -0.53 0.86
C ARG A 15 16.21 -1.67 -0.17
N THR A 16 17.37 -2.26 -0.35
CA THR A 16 17.54 -3.36 -1.32
C THR A 16 16.76 -4.60 -0.91
N GLN A 17 16.77 -4.95 0.38
CA GLN A 17 15.95 -6.04 0.90
C GLN A 17 14.46 -5.74 0.74
N TRP A 18 14.04 -4.52 1.06
CA TRP A 18 12.65 -4.10 0.91
C TRP A 18 12.20 -4.19 -0.54
N GLN A 19 13.01 -3.68 -1.48
CA GLN A 19 12.70 -3.73 -2.91
C GLN A 19 12.57 -5.17 -3.40
N SER A 20 13.45 -6.03 -2.95
CA SER A 20 13.44 -7.46 -3.31
C SER A 20 12.16 -8.15 -2.82
N ALA A 21 11.77 -7.89 -1.57
CA ALA A 21 10.55 -8.43 -0.97
C ALA A 21 9.31 -7.90 -1.70
N LEU A 22 9.30 -6.61 -2.02
CA LEU A 22 8.21 -5.98 -2.77
C LEU A 22 8.09 -6.59 -4.17
N ASP A 23 9.18 -6.72 -4.89
CA ASP A 23 9.19 -7.28 -6.24
C ASP A 23 8.64 -8.72 -6.26
N ALA A 24 8.93 -9.50 -5.23
CA ALA A 24 8.45 -10.87 -5.12
C ALA A 24 6.93 -10.96 -4.89
N VAL A 25 6.34 -10.02 -4.15
CA VAL A 25 4.92 -10.05 -3.80
C VAL A 25 4.04 -9.20 -4.72
N LEU A 26 4.61 -8.22 -5.41
CA LEU A 26 3.87 -7.23 -6.20
C LEU A 26 2.94 -7.86 -7.26
N PRO A 27 3.33 -8.89 -8.01
CA PRO A 27 2.42 -9.52 -8.98
C PRO A 27 1.13 -10.05 -8.33
N ARG A 28 1.23 -10.59 -7.11
CA ARG A 28 0.07 -11.10 -6.38
C ARG A 28 -0.81 -9.96 -5.87
N LEU A 29 -0.20 -8.88 -5.39
CA LEU A 29 -0.93 -7.68 -4.97
C LEU A 29 -1.68 -7.08 -6.15
N LYS A 30 -1.01 -6.94 -7.29
CA LYS A 30 -1.62 -6.40 -8.50
C LYS A 30 -2.77 -7.26 -9.00
N ALA A 31 -2.67 -8.58 -8.90
CA ALA A 31 -3.75 -9.47 -9.31
C ALA A 31 -5.04 -9.21 -8.51
N VAL A 32 -4.91 -8.94 -7.20
CA VAL A 32 -6.06 -8.57 -6.36
C VAL A 32 -6.59 -7.19 -6.76
N LEU A 33 -5.71 -6.21 -6.89
CA LEU A 33 -6.09 -4.83 -7.22
C LEU A 33 -6.74 -4.73 -8.60
N ASP A 34 -6.22 -5.44 -9.59
CA ASP A 34 -6.76 -5.43 -10.95
C ASP A 34 -8.21 -5.97 -11.02
N GLY A 35 -8.61 -6.78 -10.04
CA GLY A 35 -9.98 -7.25 -9.91
C GLY A 35 -10.93 -6.26 -9.24
N GLU A 36 -10.43 -5.16 -8.70
CA GLU A 36 -11.24 -4.17 -7.98
C GLU A 36 -11.78 -3.10 -8.93
N VAL A 37 -13.07 -2.79 -8.79
CA VAL A 37 -13.72 -1.77 -9.63
C VAL A 37 -13.08 -0.40 -9.39
N GLY A 38 -12.73 0.27 -10.48
CA GLY A 38 -12.19 1.64 -10.44
C GLY A 38 -10.70 1.74 -10.11
N PHE A 39 -10.02 0.61 -9.94
CA PHE A 39 -8.57 0.63 -9.71
C PHE A 39 -7.84 1.14 -10.96
N VAL A 40 -6.88 2.06 -10.77
CA VAL A 40 -6.08 2.64 -11.85
C VAL A 40 -4.63 2.20 -11.76
N SER A 41 -3.97 2.42 -10.61
CA SER A 41 -2.54 2.13 -10.47
C SER A 41 -2.14 1.96 -9.00
N VAL A 42 -1.01 1.29 -8.81
CA VAL A 42 -0.33 1.18 -7.52
C VAL A 42 1.14 1.51 -7.68
N GLU A 43 1.69 2.24 -6.73
CA GLU A 43 3.12 2.49 -6.63
C GLU A 43 3.56 2.48 -5.17
N TYR A 44 4.86 2.29 -4.96
CA TYR A 44 5.46 2.25 -3.62
C TYR A 44 6.59 3.26 -3.53
N LEU A 45 6.70 3.92 -2.38
CA LEU A 45 7.76 4.88 -2.09
C LEU A 45 8.48 4.47 -0.82
N TRP A 46 9.80 4.51 -0.86
CA TRP A 46 10.66 4.27 0.29
C TRP A 46 11.13 5.61 0.85
N SER A 47 11.05 5.78 2.18
CA SER A 47 11.50 7.02 2.82
C SER A 47 13.01 7.20 2.67
N THR A 48 13.41 8.44 2.36
CA THR A 48 14.83 8.80 2.21
C THR A 48 15.48 9.17 3.55
N ASP A 49 14.69 9.47 4.57
CA ASP A 49 15.17 10.00 5.85
C ASP A 49 14.75 9.19 7.07
N GLU A 50 13.79 8.27 6.95
CA GLU A 50 13.34 7.44 8.06
C GLU A 50 13.43 5.95 7.68
N PRO A 51 14.45 5.21 8.16
CA PRO A 51 14.63 3.80 7.82
C PRO A 51 13.40 2.97 8.17
N GLY A 52 12.95 2.16 7.21
CA GLY A 52 11.79 1.29 7.39
C GLY A 52 10.46 1.94 7.07
N ALA A 53 10.37 3.26 6.96
CA ALA A 53 9.14 3.93 6.58
C ALA A 53 8.92 3.86 5.06
N PHE A 54 7.70 3.54 4.64
CA PHE A 54 7.34 3.51 3.23
C PHE A 54 5.86 3.78 3.01
N ALA A 55 5.49 4.06 1.77
CA ALA A 55 4.12 4.34 1.39
C ALA A 55 3.68 3.44 0.24
N GLN A 56 2.43 2.97 0.32
CA GLN A 56 1.70 2.39 -0.81
C GLN A 56 0.73 3.46 -1.33
N ILE A 57 0.78 3.74 -2.61
CA ILE A 57 -0.09 4.73 -3.23
C ILE A 57 -0.95 4.02 -4.27
N THR A 58 -2.27 4.02 -4.05
CA THR A 58 -3.23 3.50 -5.02
C THR A 58 -4.04 4.64 -5.59
N THR A 59 -4.30 4.58 -6.90
CA THR A 59 -5.13 5.57 -7.60
C THR A 59 -6.42 4.91 -8.03
N TRP A 60 -7.55 5.63 -7.87
CA TRP A 60 -8.91 5.15 -8.10
C TRP A 60 -9.70 6.13 -8.95
N GLN A 61 -10.64 5.62 -9.74
CA GLN A 61 -11.53 6.45 -10.55
C GLN A 61 -12.38 7.39 -9.69
N SER A 62 -12.82 6.92 -8.51
CA SER A 62 -13.66 7.69 -7.60
C SER A 62 -13.37 7.32 -6.14
N LEU A 63 -13.82 8.19 -5.23
CA LEU A 63 -13.77 7.90 -3.80
C LEU A 63 -14.61 6.68 -3.45
N ASP A 64 -15.79 6.53 -4.05
CA ASP A 64 -16.66 5.37 -3.79
C ASP A 64 -15.99 4.06 -4.14
N ASP A 65 -15.26 4.00 -5.26
CA ASP A 65 -14.51 2.81 -5.64
C ASP A 65 -13.40 2.48 -4.62
N CYS A 66 -12.67 3.50 -4.16
CA CYS A 66 -11.67 3.34 -3.12
C CYS A 66 -12.27 2.83 -1.81
N LEU A 67 -13.38 3.42 -1.37
CA LEU A 67 -14.05 3.02 -0.14
C LEU A 67 -14.63 1.60 -0.24
N SER A 68 -15.15 1.22 -1.40
CA SER A 68 -15.62 -0.15 -1.65
C SER A 68 -14.49 -1.17 -1.54
N TYR A 69 -13.32 -0.85 -2.07
CA TYR A 69 -12.11 -1.66 -1.91
C TYR A 69 -11.73 -1.84 -0.44
N VAL A 70 -11.72 -0.75 0.32
CA VAL A 70 -11.35 -0.78 1.74
C VAL A 70 -12.38 -1.58 2.55
N ARG A 71 -13.68 -1.32 2.34
CA ARG A 71 -14.78 -1.94 3.11
C ARG A 71 -15.11 -3.34 2.67
N GLY A 72 -14.88 -3.66 1.41
CA GLY A 72 -15.22 -4.95 0.80
C GLY A 72 -14.23 -6.08 1.02
N GLY A 73 -13.13 -5.82 1.74
CA GLY A 73 -12.14 -6.84 2.06
C GLY A 73 -10.94 -6.88 1.11
N GLY A 74 -10.96 -6.18 -0.01
CA GLY A 74 -9.82 -6.13 -0.94
C GLY A 74 -8.57 -5.55 -0.29
N ALA A 75 -8.73 -4.45 0.44
CA ALA A 75 -7.62 -3.82 1.18
C ALA A 75 -7.03 -4.76 2.24
N ALA A 76 -7.88 -5.50 2.96
CA ALA A 76 -7.42 -6.47 3.96
C ALA A 76 -6.63 -7.61 3.31
N THR A 77 -7.06 -8.09 2.14
CA THR A 77 -6.34 -9.12 1.39
C THR A 77 -4.98 -8.63 0.94
N VAL A 78 -4.90 -7.43 0.38
CA VAL A 78 -3.64 -6.80 -0.04
C VAL A 78 -2.72 -6.60 1.18
N ALA A 79 -3.25 -6.10 2.29
CA ALA A 79 -2.48 -5.90 3.53
C ALA A 79 -1.89 -7.20 4.06
N THR A 80 -2.64 -8.30 4.03
CA THR A 80 -2.16 -9.61 4.47
C THR A 80 -1.00 -10.09 3.61
N LEU A 81 -1.13 -10.00 2.30
CA LEU A 81 -0.07 -10.39 1.36
C LEU A 81 1.17 -9.51 1.53
N GLU A 82 0.99 -8.22 1.65
CA GLU A 82 2.08 -7.26 1.83
C GLU A 82 2.81 -7.50 3.15
N ASP A 83 2.08 -7.67 4.25
CA ASP A 83 2.68 -7.87 5.58
C ASP A 83 3.45 -9.19 5.68
N ALA A 84 3.02 -10.22 4.97
CA ALA A 84 3.73 -11.49 4.93
C ALA A 84 5.12 -11.36 4.28
N ALA A 85 5.25 -10.49 3.28
CA ALA A 85 6.52 -10.25 2.57
C ALA A 85 7.35 -9.14 3.23
N ILE A 86 6.68 -8.11 3.74
CA ILE A 86 7.29 -6.90 4.31
C ILE A 86 6.74 -6.74 5.73
N PRO A 87 7.35 -7.42 6.73
CA PRO A 87 6.78 -7.46 8.08
C PRO A 87 6.70 -6.08 8.74
N THR A 88 5.55 -5.80 9.36
CA THR A 88 5.30 -4.55 10.08
C THR A 88 6.20 -4.45 11.31
N ALA A 89 6.74 -3.25 11.55
CA ALA A 89 7.48 -2.94 12.77
C ALA A 89 6.57 -3.00 13.99
N ALA A 90 7.17 -3.14 15.19
CA ALA A 90 6.42 -3.20 16.44
C ALA A 90 5.62 -1.92 16.66
N TYR A 91 4.40 -2.06 17.20
CA TYR A 91 3.58 -0.93 17.61
C TYR A 91 4.34 -0.08 18.65
N PRO A 92 4.24 1.27 18.62
CA PRO A 92 3.37 2.07 17.75
C PRO A 92 3.97 2.44 16.38
N ASP A 93 5.24 2.18 16.13
CA ASP A 93 5.93 2.59 14.91
C ASP A 93 5.34 1.94 13.66
N GLY A 94 4.86 0.71 13.77
CA GLY A 94 4.26 -0.04 12.68
C GLY A 94 2.80 0.30 12.38
N ALA A 95 2.25 1.35 12.98
CA ALA A 95 0.87 1.73 12.74
C ALA A 95 0.62 2.02 11.25
N TRP A 96 -0.46 1.44 10.73
CA TRP A 96 -0.88 1.65 9.34
C TRP A 96 -1.84 2.84 9.29
N VAL A 97 -1.50 3.86 8.49
CA VAL A 97 -2.30 5.08 8.37
C VAL A 97 -2.67 5.30 6.91
N ARG A 98 -3.98 5.34 6.64
CA ARG A 98 -4.50 5.60 5.29
C ARG A 98 -5.09 7.00 5.24
N ARG A 99 -4.74 7.75 4.18
CA ARG A 99 -5.33 9.04 3.85
C ARG A 99 -5.70 9.07 2.39
N ASN A 100 -6.90 9.60 2.10
CA ASN A 100 -7.41 9.71 0.74
C ASN A 100 -7.41 11.17 0.31
N PHE A 101 -6.98 11.43 -0.91
CA PHE A 101 -6.88 12.76 -1.46
C PHE A 101 -7.56 12.82 -2.83
N GLU A 102 -8.30 13.90 -3.07
CA GLU A 102 -8.81 14.21 -4.40
C GLU A 102 -7.70 14.86 -5.21
N ARG A 103 -7.45 14.35 -6.42
CA ARG A 103 -6.44 14.94 -7.29
C ARG A 103 -6.96 16.25 -7.87
N GLN A 104 -6.16 17.30 -7.80
CA GLN A 104 -6.50 18.58 -8.44
C GLN A 104 -6.43 18.45 -9.96
N PRO A 105 -7.40 19.04 -10.70
CA PRO A 105 -7.39 19.02 -12.15
C PRO A 105 -6.20 19.79 -12.74
#